data_002bd31f5c1c0d25ced319a9e6dcfea9
#
_entry.id   002bd31f5c1c0d25ced319a9e6dcfea9
#
_cell.length_a   1.000
_cell.length_b   1.000
_cell.length_c   1.000
_cell.angle_alpha   90.00
_cell.angle_beta   90.00
_cell.angle_gamma   90.00
#
_symmetry.space_group_name_H-M   'P 1'
#
loop_
_entity.id
_entity.type
_entity.pdbx_description
1 polymer ?
#
loop_
_entity_poly.entity_id
_entity_poly.type
_entity_poly.pdbx_seq_one_letter_code
_entity_poly.pdbx_strand_id
1 'polypeptide(L)' 'MIKLERLNGDEFYLNALLIEQVQSRPDTTITLHNGKKIVVKTDEKELMRRINEYYKSIGLFGRQN' A
#
# COMPACT_ATOMS: atom_id res chain seq x y z
N MET A 1 -1.75 4.58 -8.53
CA MET A 1 -2.75 3.80 -7.78
C MET A 1 -2.34 2.36 -7.68
N ILE A 2 -2.54 1.75 -6.54
CA ILE A 2 -2.31 0.33 -6.37
C ILE A 2 -3.63 -0.35 -6.04
N LYS A 3 -3.80 -1.59 -6.50
CA LYS A 3 -5.04 -2.32 -6.27
C LYS A 3 -4.88 -3.17 -5.04
N LEU A 4 -5.84 -3.10 -4.15
CA LEU A 4 -5.81 -3.84 -2.89
C LEU A 4 -7.16 -4.50 -2.66
N GLU A 5 -7.23 -5.34 -1.63
CA GLU A 5 -8.44 -6.08 -1.32
C GLU A 5 -8.75 -5.90 0.16
N ARG A 6 -9.98 -5.51 0.47
CA ARG A 6 -10.41 -5.37 1.86
C ARG A 6 -10.64 -6.76 2.45
N LEU A 7 -10.76 -6.83 3.76
CA LEU A 7 -10.98 -8.12 4.42
C LEU A 7 -12.23 -8.83 3.93
N ASN A 8 -13.25 -8.07 3.52
CA ASN A 8 -14.48 -8.68 3.02
C ASN A 8 -14.39 -9.10 1.56
N GLY A 9 -13.23 -8.94 0.94
CA GLY A 9 -13.03 -9.34 -0.45
C GLY A 9 -13.25 -8.25 -1.48
N ASP A 10 -13.74 -7.09 -1.08
CA ASP A 10 -13.95 -6.00 -2.04
C ASP A 10 -12.61 -5.43 -2.48
N GLU A 11 -12.48 -5.18 -3.77
CA GLU A 11 -11.27 -4.58 -4.30
C GLU A 11 -11.39 -3.06 -4.36
N PHE A 12 -10.29 -2.38 -4.20
CA PHE A 12 -10.28 -0.93 -4.31
C PHE A 12 -8.89 -0.47 -4.74
N TYR A 13 -8.81 0.77 -5.19
CA TYR A 13 -7.54 1.37 -5.60
C TYR A 13 -7.16 2.43 -4.58
N LEU A 14 -5.89 2.49 -4.26
CA LEU A 14 -5.38 3.45 -3.29
C LEU A 14 -4.20 4.19 -3.91
N ASN A 15 -4.11 5.49 -3.66
CA ASN A 15 -2.95 6.25 -4.07
C ASN A 15 -1.82 5.95 -3.09
N ALA A 16 -0.81 5.22 -3.54
CA ALA A 16 0.26 4.79 -2.68
C ALA A 16 1.03 5.96 -2.05
N LEU A 17 0.98 7.13 -2.65
CA LEU A 17 1.67 8.30 -2.09
C LEU A 17 1.03 8.79 -0.80
N LEU A 18 -0.19 8.37 -0.50
CA LEU A 18 -0.86 8.76 0.74
C LEU A 18 -0.51 7.85 1.91
N ILE A 19 0.24 6.79 1.68
CA ILE A 19 0.55 5.82 2.72
C ILE A 19 1.70 6.34 3.57
N GLU A 20 1.48 6.40 4.87
CA GLU A 20 2.51 6.77 5.80
C GLU A 20 3.15 5.54 6.44
N GLN A 21 2.35 4.53 6.76
CA GLN A 21 2.83 3.40 7.53
C GLN A 21 2.08 2.14 7.17
N VAL A 22 2.77 1.01 7.20
CA VAL A 22 2.16 -0.30 7.01
C VAL A 22 2.54 -1.17 8.20
N GLN A 23 1.55 -1.82 8.80
CA GLN A 23 1.78 -2.75 9.89
C GLN A 23 1.19 -4.10 9.51
N SER A 24 1.82 -5.19 9.96
CA SER A 24 1.35 -6.51 9.57
C SER A 24 0.54 -7.22 10.65
N ARG A 25 0.43 -6.68 11.82
CA ARG A 25 -0.24 -7.36 12.94
C ARG A 25 -1.33 -6.50 13.53
N PRO A 26 -2.47 -7.09 13.90
CA PRO A 26 -2.83 -8.50 13.68
C PRO A 26 -3.12 -8.81 12.22
N ASP A 27 -3.49 -7.78 11.44
CA ASP A 27 -3.71 -7.89 10.00
C ASP A 27 -2.97 -6.76 9.33
N THR A 28 -2.78 -6.85 8.03
CA THR A 28 -2.11 -5.80 7.28
C THR A 28 -2.94 -4.52 7.38
N THR A 29 -2.39 -3.50 8.02
CA THR A 29 -3.07 -2.24 8.26
C THR A 29 -2.25 -1.11 7.65
N ILE A 30 -2.91 -0.29 6.84
CA ILE A 30 -2.29 0.85 6.19
C ILE A 30 -2.75 2.11 6.91
N THR A 31 -1.81 2.95 7.31
CA THR A 31 -2.13 4.24 7.90
C THR A 31 -1.80 5.32 6.87
N LEU A 32 -2.77 6.16 6.57
CA LEU A 32 -2.59 7.25 5.62
C LEU A 32 -2.10 8.49 6.34
N HIS A 33 -1.60 9.46 5.57
CA HIS A 33 -1.06 10.69 6.16
C HIS A 33 -2.08 11.47 6.97
N ASN A 34 -3.37 11.30 6.67
CA ASN A 34 -4.41 11.99 7.46
C ASN A 34 -4.80 11.20 8.72
N GLY A 35 -4.08 10.12 9.01
CA GLY A 35 -4.35 9.31 10.20
C GLY A 35 -5.38 8.21 10.00
N LYS A 36 -6.03 8.16 8.85
CA LYS A 36 -7.02 7.13 8.59
C LYS A 36 -6.35 5.79 8.43
N LYS A 37 -6.94 4.75 8.97
CA LYS A 37 -6.40 3.39 8.87
C LYS A 37 -7.30 2.52 8.02
N ILE A 38 -6.70 1.68 7.20
CA ILE A 38 -7.41 0.76 6.33
C ILE A 38 -6.82 -0.62 6.52
N VAL A 39 -7.66 -1.61 6.83
CA VAL A 39 -7.21 -2.98 7.00
C VAL A 39 -7.46 -3.71 5.68
N VAL A 40 -6.44 -4.41 5.19
CA VAL A 40 -6.53 -5.09 3.90
C VAL A 40 -6.20 -6.57 4.04
N LYS A 41 -6.70 -7.36 3.10
CA LYS A 41 -6.42 -8.78 3.05
C LYS A 41 -5.09 -9.06 2.39
N THR A 42 -4.59 -8.13 1.60
CA THR A 42 -3.33 -8.28 0.87
C THR A 42 -2.19 -8.48 1.86
N ASP A 43 -1.39 -9.52 1.63
CA ASP A 43 -0.26 -9.81 2.50
C ASP A 43 0.74 -8.67 2.51
N GLU A 44 1.41 -8.46 3.64
CA GLU A 44 2.35 -7.35 3.80
C GLU A 44 3.44 -7.37 2.73
N LYS A 45 4.00 -8.54 2.43
CA LYS A 45 5.07 -8.60 1.44
C LYS A 45 4.59 -8.23 0.06
N GLU A 46 3.40 -8.69 -0.29
CA GLU A 46 2.81 -8.35 -1.57
C GLU A 46 2.47 -6.87 -1.64
N LEU A 47 1.96 -6.31 -0.53
CA LEU A 47 1.65 -4.89 -0.47
C LEU A 47 2.91 -4.06 -0.69
N MET A 48 4.00 -4.42 -0.01
CA MET A 48 5.25 -3.68 -0.17
C MET A 48 5.79 -3.79 -1.59
N ARG A 49 5.61 -4.95 -2.22
CA ARG A 49 6.03 -5.12 -3.61
C ARG A 49 5.26 -4.17 -4.53
N ARG A 50 3.96 -4.06 -4.32
CA ARG A 50 3.11 -3.19 -5.14
C ARG A 50 3.45 -1.71 -4.92
N ILE A 51 3.72 -1.33 -3.67
CA ILE A 51 4.10 0.04 -3.36
C ILE A 51 5.42 0.38 -4.05
N ASN A 52 6.40 -0.52 -3.94
CA ASN A 52 7.70 -0.27 -4.54
C ASN A 52 7.62 -0.21 -6.06
N GLU A 53 6.81 -1.07 -6.67
CA GLU A 53 6.62 -1.03 -8.10
C GLU A 53 5.96 0.26 -8.54
N TYR A 54 5.00 0.74 -7.76
CA TYR A 54 4.35 1.99 -8.09
C TYR A 54 5.35 3.15 -8.01
N TYR A 55 6.18 3.18 -6.97
CA TYR A 55 7.19 4.22 -6.84
C TYR A 55 8.17 4.19 -8.01
N LYS A 56 8.57 3.01 -8.44
CA LYS A 56 9.45 2.91 -9.60
C LYS A 56 8.75 3.43 -10.85
N SER A 57 7.47 3.11 -11.01
CA SER A 57 6.75 3.48 -12.22
C SER A 57 6.62 4.99 -12.35
N ILE A 58 6.59 5.72 -11.25
CA ILE A 58 6.48 7.18 -11.31
C ILE A 58 7.83 7.86 -11.11
N GLY A 59 8.92 7.08 -11.06
CA GLY A 59 10.25 7.65 -11.03
C GLY A 59 10.83 7.99 -9.67
N LEU A 60 10.16 7.64 -8.58
CA LEU A 60 10.66 7.98 -7.26
C LEU A 60 12.00 7.33 -6.96
N PHE A 61 12.22 6.11 -7.46
CA PHE A 61 13.49 5.43 -7.29
C PHE A 61 14.29 5.36 -8.56
N GLY A 62 13.80 5.93 -9.62
CA GLY A 62 14.40 5.72 -10.93
C GLY A 62 15.68 6.45 -11.14
N ARG A 63 15.99 7.39 -10.29
CA ARG A 63 17.20 8.18 -10.48
C ARG A 63 18.35 7.63 -9.73
N GLN A 64 18.17 6.51 -9.12
CA GLN A 64 19.22 5.96 -8.37
C GLN A 64 20.06 5.17 -9.21
N ASN A 65 20.80 5.51 -9.90
CA ASN A 65 21.58 4.65 -10.75
C ASN A 65 23.04 4.71 -10.46
#